data_a65566debad64a9c841509e445ee3181
#
_entry.id   a65566debad64a9c841509e445ee3181
#
_cell.length_a   1.000
_cell.length_b   1.000
_cell.length_c   1.000
_cell.angle_alpha   90.00
_cell.angle_beta   90.00
_cell.angle_gamma   90.00
#
_symmetry.space_group_name_H-M   'P 1'
#
loop_
_entity.id
_entity.type
_entity.pdbx_description
1 polymer ?
#
loop_
_entity_poly.entity_id
_entity_poly.type
_entity_poly.pdbx_seq_one_letter_code
_entity_poly.pdbx_strand_id
1 'polypeptide(L)'
;EYPGCVAAYGIHPLYVAKAREEDIQVLRETIAREQPVAVGEIGLDRFVAERDDTQQLYYFVEQLKIAQTADLPVLLHVRRAIDQVLQQLRRIGVRGGIAHAFNGSQQQAAEFIKLGFKLGFGGAMTFPRAHRIRKLAATLPLDSIVLETDAPDMPPEWKVGARNTPDQLPRIAQTL
;
A
#
# COMPACT_ATOMS: atom_id res chain seq x y z
N GLU A 1 -19.32 12.92 4.57
CA GLU A 1 -17.92 13.20 4.85
C GLU A 1 -17.61 12.84 6.30
N TYR A 2 -16.49 12.16 6.55
CA TYR A 2 -16.04 11.83 7.91
C TYR A 2 -14.96 12.83 8.31
N PRO A 3 -15.16 13.63 9.38
CA PRO A 3 -14.18 14.59 9.83
C PRO A 3 -12.83 13.90 10.12
N GLY A 4 -11.75 14.47 9.58
CA GLY A 4 -10.39 13.94 9.75
C GLY A 4 -9.99 12.83 8.76
N CYS A 5 -10.89 12.34 7.90
CA CYS A 5 -10.51 11.46 6.81
C CYS A 5 -9.98 12.27 5.61
N VAL A 6 -8.92 11.77 5.00
CA VAL A 6 -8.33 12.34 3.79
C VAL A 6 -8.32 11.30 2.68
N ALA A 7 -8.43 11.75 1.43
CA ALA A 7 -8.55 10.86 0.28
C ALA A 7 -7.18 10.59 -0.36
N ALA A 8 -7.04 9.37 -0.88
CA ALA A 8 -6.08 8.99 -1.91
C ALA A 8 -6.85 8.40 -3.09
N TYR A 9 -6.38 8.65 -4.31
CA TYR A 9 -7.02 8.14 -5.52
C TYR A 9 -6.05 7.30 -6.33
N GLY A 10 -6.52 6.15 -6.78
CA GLY A 10 -5.73 5.23 -7.59
C GLY A 10 -6.57 4.10 -8.18
N ILE A 11 -6.00 3.38 -9.13
CA ILE A 11 -6.56 2.17 -9.71
C ILE A 11 -5.83 0.98 -9.11
N HIS A 12 -6.51 0.29 -8.21
CA HIS A 12 -5.96 -0.84 -7.47
C HIS A 12 -5.67 -2.03 -8.41
N PRO A 13 -4.58 -2.80 -8.22
CA PRO A 13 -4.19 -3.90 -9.13
C PRO A 13 -5.25 -4.98 -9.33
N LEU A 14 -6.13 -5.22 -8.38
CA LEU A 14 -7.23 -6.17 -8.52
C LEU A 14 -8.37 -5.68 -9.42
N TYR A 15 -8.39 -4.40 -9.76
CA TYR A 15 -9.45 -3.80 -10.58
C TYR A 15 -8.97 -3.40 -11.98
N VAL A 16 -7.67 -3.55 -12.30
CA VAL A 16 -7.14 -3.16 -13.62
C VAL A 16 -7.82 -3.88 -14.79
N ALA A 17 -8.28 -5.12 -14.60
CA ALA A 17 -9.03 -5.84 -15.62
C ALA A 17 -10.36 -5.17 -16.01
N LYS A 18 -10.89 -4.28 -15.18
CA LYS A 18 -12.10 -3.49 -15.44
C LYS A 18 -11.79 -2.07 -15.88
N ALA A 19 -10.54 -1.65 -15.76
CA ALA A 19 -10.10 -0.31 -16.11
C ALA A 19 -9.88 -0.20 -17.61
N ARG A 20 -10.14 1.00 -18.14
CA ARG A 20 -9.90 1.39 -19.52
C ARG A 20 -8.73 2.35 -19.58
N GLU A 21 -8.09 2.47 -20.73
CA GLU A 21 -6.94 3.34 -20.90
C GLU A 21 -7.26 4.81 -20.57
N GLU A 22 -8.47 5.24 -20.87
CA GLU A 22 -8.96 6.59 -20.54
C GLU A 22 -9.01 6.86 -19.03
N ASP A 23 -9.13 5.83 -18.20
CA ASP A 23 -9.22 5.98 -16.73
C ASP A 23 -7.90 6.51 -16.13
N ILE A 24 -6.76 6.35 -16.81
CA ILE A 24 -5.50 7.01 -16.45
C ILE A 24 -5.61 8.53 -16.59
N GLN A 25 -6.23 9.01 -17.67
CA GLN A 25 -6.44 10.45 -17.86
C GLN A 25 -7.45 11.00 -16.85
N VAL A 26 -8.53 10.26 -16.59
CA VAL A 26 -9.53 10.61 -15.56
C VAL A 26 -8.86 10.71 -14.17
N LEU A 27 -7.96 9.77 -13.83
CA LEU A 27 -7.22 9.81 -12.57
C LEU A 27 -6.33 11.07 -12.51
N ARG A 28 -5.62 11.40 -13.57
CA ARG A 28 -4.76 12.60 -13.65
C ARG A 28 -5.55 13.88 -13.40
N GLU A 29 -6.70 14.01 -14.05
CA GLU A 29 -7.61 15.17 -13.91
C GLU A 29 -8.20 15.23 -12.50
N THR A 30 -8.56 14.08 -11.93
CA THR A 30 -9.07 13.98 -10.56
C THR A 30 -8.03 14.42 -9.55
N ILE A 31 -6.79 13.97 -9.67
CA ILE A 31 -5.69 14.37 -8.77
C ILE A 31 -5.43 15.88 -8.88
N ALA A 32 -5.43 16.44 -10.08
CA ALA A 32 -5.23 17.87 -10.28
C ALA A 32 -6.37 18.72 -9.67
N ARG A 33 -7.61 18.23 -9.76
CA ARG A 33 -8.80 18.93 -9.24
C ARG A 33 -8.96 18.78 -7.73
N GLU A 34 -8.85 17.55 -7.22
CA GLU A 34 -9.18 17.23 -5.82
C GLU A 34 -7.99 17.41 -4.87
N GLN A 35 -6.76 17.46 -5.38
CA GLN A 35 -5.53 17.61 -4.61
C GLN A 35 -5.45 16.65 -3.41
N PRO A 36 -5.54 15.32 -3.62
CA PRO A 36 -5.49 14.33 -2.55
C PRO A 36 -4.15 14.32 -1.83
N VAL A 37 -4.07 13.64 -0.69
CA VAL A 37 -2.82 13.53 0.07
C VAL A 37 -1.84 12.51 -0.52
N ALA A 38 -2.30 11.60 -1.38
CA ALA A 38 -1.48 10.57 -2.00
C ALA A 38 -2.14 10.04 -3.28
N VAL A 39 -1.34 9.38 -4.13
CA VAL A 39 -1.84 8.50 -5.19
C VAL A 39 -1.90 7.08 -4.66
N GLY A 40 -3.05 6.48 -4.65
CA GLY A 40 -3.21 5.12 -4.10
C GLY A 40 -4.68 4.70 -3.92
N GLU A 41 -4.91 3.44 -3.73
CA GLU A 41 -3.92 2.36 -3.61
C GLU A 41 -3.52 1.87 -5.00
N ILE A 42 -2.22 1.78 -5.26
CA ILE A 42 -1.64 1.35 -6.54
C ILE A 42 -0.60 0.26 -6.31
N GLY A 43 -0.30 -0.56 -7.29
CA GLY A 43 0.75 -1.56 -7.10
C GLY A 43 0.60 -2.82 -7.94
N LEU A 44 1.11 -3.93 -7.39
CA LEU A 44 1.11 -5.24 -8.05
C LEU A 44 0.61 -6.33 -7.10
N ASP A 45 -0.30 -7.18 -7.58
CA ASP A 45 -0.73 -8.40 -6.91
C ASP A 45 -0.41 -9.62 -7.77
N ARG A 46 0.56 -10.44 -7.33
CA ARG A 46 0.97 -11.69 -7.97
C ARG A 46 0.40 -12.92 -7.28
N PHE A 47 -0.52 -12.73 -6.34
CA PHE A 47 -1.17 -13.82 -5.63
C PHE A 47 -2.43 -14.31 -6.37
N VAL A 48 -3.18 -13.42 -6.98
CA VAL A 48 -4.42 -13.75 -7.69
C VAL A 48 -4.09 -14.57 -8.93
N ALA A 49 -4.80 -15.70 -9.11
CA ALA A 49 -4.53 -16.64 -10.20
C ALA A 49 -4.90 -16.05 -11.57
N GLU A 50 -6.08 -15.44 -11.66
CA GLU A 50 -6.57 -14.81 -12.90
C GLU A 50 -6.16 -13.32 -12.90
N ARG A 51 -5.02 -13.02 -13.51
CA ARG A 51 -4.49 -11.67 -13.62
C ARG A 51 -3.76 -11.49 -14.94
N ASP A 52 -3.72 -10.27 -15.41
CA ASP A 52 -2.84 -9.83 -16.50
C ASP A 52 -1.66 -9.06 -15.90
N ASP A 53 -0.49 -9.70 -15.91
CA ASP A 53 0.75 -9.15 -15.36
C ASP A 53 1.24 -7.91 -16.12
N THR A 54 1.01 -7.87 -17.44
CA THR A 54 1.39 -6.75 -18.29
C THR A 54 0.49 -5.55 -18.02
N GLN A 55 -0.81 -5.78 -17.92
CA GLN A 55 -1.78 -4.74 -17.63
C GLN A 55 -1.57 -4.17 -16.22
N GLN A 56 -1.36 -5.01 -15.19
CA GLN A 56 -1.04 -4.52 -13.85
C GLN A 56 0.22 -3.64 -13.85
N LEU A 57 1.27 -4.07 -14.55
CA LEU A 57 2.51 -3.31 -14.63
C LEU A 57 2.31 -1.97 -15.35
N TYR A 58 1.55 -1.95 -16.44
CA TYR A 58 1.20 -0.73 -17.17
C TYR A 58 0.52 0.29 -16.27
N TYR A 59 -0.59 -0.10 -15.62
CA TYR A 59 -1.32 0.80 -14.73
C TYR A 59 -0.48 1.26 -13.54
N PHE A 60 0.32 0.37 -12.96
CA PHE A 60 1.23 0.74 -11.87
C PHE A 60 2.23 1.82 -12.30
N VAL A 61 2.89 1.62 -13.44
CA VAL A 61 3.89 2.54 -13.98
C VAL A 61 3.27 3.91 -14.32
N GLU A 62 2.11 3.93 -14.98
CA GLU A 62 1.45 5.20 -15.34
C GLU A 62 1.01 5.98 -14.10
N GLN A 63 0.53 5.30 -13.07
CA GLN A 63 0.14 5.95 -11.81
C GLN A 63 1.36 6.44 -11.01
N LEU A 64 2.50 5.75 -11.05
CA LEU A 64 3.75 6.27 -10.49
C LEU A 64 4.19 7.56 -11.18
N LYS A 65 4.06 7.66 -12.51
CA LYS A 65 4.36 8.88 -13.26
C LYS A 65 3.44 10.04 -12.88
N ILE A 66 2.15 9.74 -12.64
CA ILE A 66 1.19 10.74 -12.14
C ILE A 66 1.63 11.25 -10.76
N ALA A 67 1.96 10.35 -9.84
CA ALA A 67 2.43 10.69 -8.51
C ALA A 67 3.71 11.53 -8.54
N GLN A 68 4.67 11.14 -9.39
CA GLN A 68 5.91 11.91 -9.60
C GLN A 68 5.62 13.32 -10.11
N THR A 69 4.76 13.45 -11.13
CA THR A 69 4.42 14.76 -11.72
C THR A 69 3.69 15.68 -10.73
N ALA A 70 2.83 15.09 -9.87
CA ALA A 70 2.05 15.83 -8.87
C ALA A 70 2.83 16.07 -7.56
N ASP A 71 4.06 15.56 -7.45
CA ASP A 71 4.87 15.55 -6.22
C ASP A 71 4.10 14.94 -5.02
N LEU A 72 3.35 13.88 -5.25
CA LEU A 72 2.57 13.20 -4.22
C LEU A 72 3.24 11.88 -3.80
N PRO A 73 3.16 11.52 -2.50
CA PRO A 73 3.52 10.19 -2.05
C PRO A 73 2.53 9.15 -2.61
N VAL A 74 2.91 7.87 -2.53
CA VAL A 74 2.06 6.77 -3.00
C VAL A 74 1.68 5.81 -1.88
N LEU A 75 0.46 5.26 -1.95
CA LEU A 75 0.04 4.13 -1.14
C LEU A 75 0.14 2.87 -1.99
N LEU A 76 0.98 1.92 -1.54
CA LEU A 76 1.33 0.75 -2.33
C LEU A 76 0.66 -0.52 -1.84
N HIS A 77 -0.04 -1.19 -2.75
CA HIS A 77 -0.38 -2.61 -2.65
C HIS A 77 0.75 -3.47 -3.20
N VAL A 78 1.32 -4.33 -2.37
CA VAL A 78 2.43 -5.18 -2.78
C VAL A 78 2.24 -6.61 -2.32
N ARG A 79 1.77 -7.47 -3.21
CA ARG A 79 1.54 -8.87 -2.87
C ARG A 79 2.30 -9.80 -3.81
N ARG A 80 3.33 -10.51 -3.28
CA ARG A 80 4.24 -11.39 -4.03
C ARG A 80 4.95 -10.70 -5.21
N ALA A 81 5.20 -9.38 -5.11
CA ALA A 81 5.76 -8.57 -6.18
C ALA A 81 6.79 -7.53 -5.69
N ILE A 82 7.33 -7.69 -4.49
CA ILE A 82 8.18 -6.68 -3.84
C ILE A 82 9.33 -6.23 -4.73
N ASP A 83 10.11 -7.14 -5.30
CA ASP A 83 11.29 -6.80 -6.06
C ASP A 83 10.93 -6.06 -7.37
N GLN A 84 9.82 -6.45 -8.01
CA GLN A 84 9.31 -5.77 -9.19
C GLN A 84 8.81 -4.36 -8.87
N VAL A 85 8.13 -4.17 -7.74
CA VAL A 85 7.72 -2.84 -7.25
C VAL A 85 8.94 -1.98 -6.98
N LEU A 86 9.93 -2.47 -6.21
CA LEU A 86 11.17 -1.75 -5.92
C LEU A 86 11.92 -1.34 -7.20
N GLN A 87 11.92 -2.20 -8.22
CA GLN A 87 12.51 -1.88 -9.51
C GLN A 87 11.85 -0.66 -10.16
N GLN A 88 10.52 -0.58 -10.17
CA GLN A 88 9.80 0.55 -10.77
C GLN A 88 9.96 1.83 -9.93
N LEU A 89 9.94 1.72 -8.61
CA LEU A 89 10.16 2.87 -7.72
C LEU A 89 11.53 3.51 -7.95
N ARG A 90 12.59 2.71 -8.10
CA ARG A 90 13.94 3.21 -8.41
C ARG A 90 14.01 3.87 -9.78
N ARG A 91 13.29 3.32 -10.77
CA ARG A 91 13.30 3.82 -12.15
C ARG A 91 12.58 5.14 -12.30
N ILE A 92 11.45 5.33 -11.61
CA ILE A 92 10.59 6.51 -11.79
C ILE A 92 10.93 7.59 -10.77
N GLY A 93 11.25 7.24 -9.53
CA GLY A 93 11.60 8.19 -8.49
C GLY A 93 10.40 9.00 -7.99
N VAL A 94 9.58 8.40 -7.13
CA VAL A 94 8.48 9.10 -6.44
C VAL A 94 8.95 9.65 -5.08
N ARG A 95 8.19 10.56 -4.51
CA ARG A 95 8.47 11.21 -3.21
C ARG A 95 8.52 10.25 -2.00
N GLY A 96 8.28 8.95 -2.19
CA GLY A 96 8.10 7.96 -1.13
C GLY A 96 6.63 7.67 -0.91
N GLY A 97 6.27 7.20 0.28
CA GLY A 97 4.88 6.84 0.58
C GLY A 97 4.76 5.76 1.64
N ILE A 98 3.75 4.91 1.51
CA ILE A 98 3.51 3.79 2.42
C ILE A 98 3.39 2.51 1.60
N ALA A 99 4.20 1.50 1.94
CA ALA A 99 3.97 0.12 1.51
C ALA A 99 3.06 -0.55 2.55
N HIS A 100 1.75 -0.61 2.27
CA HIS A 100 0.78 -1.12 3.20
C HIS A 100 0.89 -2.65 3.35
N ALA A 101 0.39 -3.20 4.46
CA ALA A 101 0.39 -4.63 4.80
C ALA A 101 1.75 -5.31 4.55
N PHE A 102 2.84 -4.65 4.95
CA PHE A 102 4.19 -5.07 4.57
C PHE A 102 4.53 -6.45 5.12
N ASN A 103 4.95 -7.34 4.22
CA ASN A 103 5.29 -8.73 4.54
C ASN A 103 6.54 -9.19 3.74
N GLY A 104 7.54 -8.34 3.67
CA GLY A 104 8.82 -8.63 3.03
C GLY A 104 9.90 -9.16 3.96
N SER A 105 11.13 -9.27 3.44
CA SER A 105 12.33 -9.51 4.22
C SER A 105 12.85 -8.20 4.84
N GLN A 106 13.78 -8.32 5.80
CA GLN A 106 14.46 -7.15 6.39
C GLN A 106 15.24 -6.36 5.34
N GLN A 107 15.86 -7.05 4.37
CA GLN A 107 16.56 -6.39 3.26
C GLN A 107 15.60 -5.60 2.38
N GLN A 108 14.45 -6.17 2.03
CA GLN A 108 13.41 -5.48 1.25
C GLN A 108 12.84 -4.29 2.02
N ALA A 109 12.62 -4.43 3.33
CA ALA A 109 12.23 -3.32 4.20
C ALA A 109 13.24 -2.15 4.15
N ALA A 110 14.53 -2.45 4.28
CA ALA A 110 15.59 -1.45 4.18
C ALA A 110 15.60 -0.72 2.82
N GLU A 111 15.33 -1.43 1.73
CA GLU A 111 15.25 -0.81 0.40
C GLU A 111 14.04 0.13 0.27
N PHE A 112 12.87 -0.24 0.81
CA PHE A 112 11.72 0.68 0.85
C PHE A 112 12.02 1.93 1.69
N ILE A 113 12.59 1.75 2.87
CA ILE A 113 12.95 2.87 3.78
C ILE A 113 13.94 3.81 3.08
N LYS A 114 14.96 3.27 2.41
CA LYS A 114 15.92 4.05 1.63
C LYS A 114 15.29 4.88 0.50
N LEU A 115 14.18 4.39 -0.05
CA LEU A 115 13.39 5.11 -1.06
C LEU A 115 12.35 6.07 -0.46
N GLY A 116 12.39 6.32 0.86
CA GLY A 116 11.49 7.25 1.54
C GLY A 116 10.13 6.67 1.92
N PHE A 117 10.00 5.34 1.91
CA PHE A 117 8.74 4.68 2.28
C PHE A 117 8.67 4.34 3.77
N LYS A 118 7.47 4.45 4.30
CA LYS A 118 7.06 3.84 5.56
C LYS A 118 6.43 2.48 5.28
N LEU A 119 6.47 1.60 6.28
CA LEU A 119 5.96 0.23 6.17
C LEU A 119 4.74 0.05 7.06
N GLY A 120 3.64 -0.40 6.46
CA GLY A 120 2.37 -0.60 7.14
C GLY A 120 2.33 -1.93 7.89
N PHE A 121 1.94 -1.87 9.16
CA PHE A 121 1.72 -3.03 10.00
C PHE A 121 0.33 -2.96 10.63
N GLY A 122 -0.47 -3.99 10.39
CA GLY A 122 -1.87 -4.03 10.78
C GLY A 122 -2.29 -5.37 11.37
N GLY A 123 -3.56 -5.73 11.17
CA GLY A 123 -4.19 -6.94 11.70
C GLY A 123 -3.41 -8.23 11.50
N ALA A 124 -2.67 -8.35 10.39
CA ALA A 124 -1.87 -9.53 10.08
C ALA A 124 -0.83 -9.88 11.16
N MET A 125 -0.26 -8.89 11.86
CA MET A 125 0.74 -9.15 12.91
C MET A 125 0.14 -9.69 14.21
N THR A 126 -1.18 -9.59 14.40
CA THR A 126 -1.87 -10.00 15.64
C THR A 126 -2.03 -11.52 15.76
N PHE A 127 -1.93 -12.25 14.66
CA PHE A 127 -2.09 -13.69 14.66
C PHE A 127 -0.95 -14.40 15.38
N PRO A 128 -1.23 -15.47 16.16
CA PRO A 128 -0.19 -16.19 16.92
C PRO A 128 1.01 -16.65 16.09
N ARG A 129 0.75 -17.06 14.84
CA ARG A 129 1.78 -17.55 13.90
C ARG A 129 2.54 -16.46 13.16
N ALA A 130 2.22 -15.18 13.35
CA ALA A 130 2.84 -14.05 12.64
C ALA A 130 4.23 -13.64 13.21
N HIS A 131 5.03 -14.62 13.65
CA HIS A 131 6.33 -14.36 14.28
C HIS A 131 7.27 -13.52 13.39
N ARG A 132 7.28 -13.80 12.08
CA ARG A 132 8.15 -13.08 11.14
C ARG A 132 7.76 -11.61 11.02
N ILE A 133 6.46 -11.31 10.91
CA ILE A 133 5.97 -9.93 10.78
C ILE A 133 6.26 -9.15 12.07
N ARG A 134 5.97 -9.73 13.25
CA ARG A 134 6.28 -9.11 14.54
C ARG A 134 7.77 -8.88 14.75
N LYS A 135 8.62 -9.88 14.42
CA LYS A 135 10.07 -9.72 14.51
C LYS A 135 10.55 -8.58 13.60
N LEU A 136 10.02 -8.49 12.40
CA LEU A 136 10.35 -7.41 11.46
C LEU A 136 9.95 -6.05 12.04
N ALA A 137 8.71 -5.90 12.48
CA ALA A 137 8.20 -4.66 13.07
C ALA A 137 9.04 -4.23 14.30
N ALA A 138 9.39 -5.17 15.19
CA ALA A 138 10.20 -4.91 16.37
C ALA A 138 11.67 -4.52 16.08
N THR A 139 12.19 -4.79 14.87
CA THR A 139 13.58 -4.51 14.52
C THR A 139 13.78 -3.31 13.60
N LEU A 140 12.71 -2.79 13.04
CA LEU A 140 12.74 -1.61 12.17
C LEU A 140 12.80 -0.31 12.98
N PRO A 141 13.38 0.77 12.44
CA PRO A 141 13.28 2.09 13.03
C PRO A 141 11.81 2.49 13.21
N LEU A 142 11.45 2.99 14.38
CA LEU A 142 10.05 3.34 14.71
C LEU A 142 9.48 4.39 13.73
N ASP A 143 10.31 5.33 13.30
CA ASP A 143 9.92 6.36 12.33
C ASP A 143 9.67 5.81 10.91
N SER A 144 10.04 4.55 10.64
CA SER A 144 9.73 3.87 9.38
C SER A 144 8.45 3.05 9.41
N ILE A 145 7.74 3.02 10.55
CA ILE A 145 6.54 2.22 10.75
C ILE A 145 5.30 3.11 10.72
N VAL A 146 4.23 2.61 10.11
CA VAL A 146 2.88 3.12 10.24
C VAL A 146 1.95 1.99 10.64
N LEU A 147 0.97 2.31 11.49
CA LEU A 147 -0.07 1.36 11.87
C LEU A 147 -1.28 1.54 10.98
N GLU A 148 -1.92 0.43 10.66
CA GLU A 148 -3.09 0.39 9.77
C GLU A 148 -4.09 -0.66 10.19
N THR A 149 -5.29 -0.59 9.65
CA THR A 149 -6.31 -1.61 9.83
C THR A 149 -6.67 -2.33 8.55
N ASP A 150 -6.50 -1.69 7.41
CA ASP A 150 -6.98 -2.12 6.09
C ASP A 150 -8.50 -2.44 6.09
N ALA A 151 -9.24 -1.72 6.95
CA ALA A 151 -10.69 -1.91 7.08
C ALA A 151 -11.42 -1.57 5.76
N PRO A 152 -12.43 -2.36 5.35
CA PRO A 152 -13.11 -3.42 6.11
C PRO A 152 -12.46 -4.80 6.03
N ASP A 153 -11.35 -4.94 5.30
CA ASP A 153 -10.60 -6.17 5.08
C ASP A 153 -9.55 -6.43 6.16
N MET A 154 -8.79 -7.52 6.04
CA MET A 154 -7.66 -7.90 6.90
C MET A 154 -7.89 -7.76 8.41
N PRO A 155 -8.99 -8.32 8.98
CA PRO A 155 -9.30 -8.18 10.38
C PRO A 155 -8.17 -8.71 11.28
N PRO A 156 -7.93 -8.10 12.45
CA PRO A 156 -7.05 -8.68 13.45
C PRO A 156 -7.61 -10.00 13.99
N GLU A 157 -6.77 -10.78 14.64
CA GLU A 157 -7.09 -12.15 15.11
C GLU A 157 -8.41 -12.20 15.90
N TRP A 158 -8.64 -11.25 16.79
CA TRP A 158 -9.86 -11.17 17.61
C TRP A 158 -11.13 -10.71 16.87
N LYS A 159 -11.00 -10.32 15.60
CA LYS A 159 -12.12 -9.89 14.74
C LYS A 159 -12.39 -10.84 13.57
N VAL A 160 -11.74 -12.01 13.54
CA VAL A 160 -11.95 -13.01 12.49
C VAL A 160 -13.44 -13.37 12.41
N GLY A 161 -14.01 -13.31 11.21
CA GLY A 161 -15.45 -13.56 10.96
C GLY A 161 -16.35 -12.34 11.19
N ALA A 162 -15.79 -11.19 11.60
CA ALA A 162 -16.53 -9.94 11.74
C ALA A 162 -15.90 -8.84 10.87
N ARG A 163 -16.69 -7.79 10.57
CA ARG A 163 -16.21 -6.62 9.83
C ARG A 163 -15.08 -5.93 10.60
N ASN A 164 -13.96 -5.70 9.92
CA ASN A 164 -12.88 -4.87 10.44
C ASN A 164 -13.26 -3.38 10.41
N THR A 165 -12.74 -2.62 11.36
CA THR A 165 -13.07 -1.20 11.54
C THR A 165 -11.86 -0.42 12.06
N PRO A 166 -11.70 0.89 11.76
CA PRO A 166 -10.53 1.67 12.16
C PRO A 166 -10.32 1.80 13.68
N ASP A 167 -11.36 1.62 14.48
CA ASP A 167 -11.30 1.63 15.96
C ASP A 167 -10.46 0.48 16.55
N GLN A 168 -10.06 -0.50 15.73
CA GLN A 168 -9.16 -1.58 16.15
C GLN A 168 -7.69 -1.13 16.26
N LEU A 169 -7.33 0.02 15.68
CA LEU A 169 -5.96 0.50 15.62
C LEU A 169 -5.24 0.58 16.98
N PRO A 170 -5.86 1.09 18.08
CA PRO A 170 -5.21 1.13 19.38
C PRO A 170 -4.86 -0.26 19.94
N ARG A 171 -5.71 -1.26 19.69
CA ARG A 171 -5.45 -2.63 20.12
C ARG A 171 -4.40 -3.33 19.23
N ILE A 172 -4.39 -3.04 17.93
CA ILE A 172 -3.33 -3.50 17.02
C ILE A 172 -1.98 -2.94 17.47
N ALA A 173 -1.91 -1.65 17.85
CA ALA A 173 -0.70 -1.01 18.35
C ALA A 173 -0.09 -1.71 19.58
N GLN A 174 -0.90 -2.31 20.44
CA GLN A 174 -0.43 -3.06 21.61
C GLN A 174 0.31 -4.36 21.24
N THR A 175 0.22 -4.80 19.98
CA THR A 175 0.90 -6.01 19.48
C THR A 175 2.31 -5.69 18.96
N LEU A 176 2.58 -4.41 18.64
CA LEU A 176 3.88 -3.90 18.20
C LEU A 176 4.84 -3.77 19.39
#